data_c8fae7a20bf13b9a192e364b6a2b7c3e
#
_entry.id   c8fae7a20bf13b9a192e364b6a2b7c3e
#
_cell.length_a   1.000
_cell.length_b   1.000
_cell.length_c   1.000
_cell.angle_alpha   90.00
_cell.angle_beta   90.00
_cell.angle_gamma   90.00
#
_symmetry.space_group_name_H-M   'P 1'
#
loop_
_entity.id
_entity.type
_entity.pdbx_description
1 polymer ?
#
loop_
_entity_poly.entity_id
_entity_poly.type
_entity_poly.pdbx_seq_one_letter_code
_entity_poly.pdbx_strand_id
1 'polypeptide(L)'
;PNGIWYKYRTWSVITSGGDTYWVDYPGLGFDDGYYYVTGNLFGLNNSGWGGVLYRVFDKSPMLVGDPVVIADVRRSGHASMQCSQQYGESPSAFFVGRRNSTELRVSHINNPANPTVVSEFVAVPYHSTPGTVGNPGGGISALDGRMMNAHYRNGRLWATHGIEGSGVTAVGRWYEIGLDNWPATAPFLLQSGDTPVSGQSTFFPAIAANKRGEVAGVVASAN
;
A
#
# COMPACT_ATOMS: atom_id res chain seq x y z
N PRO A 1 -3.91 -25.41 12.98
CA PRO A 1 -3.30 -25.95 11.78
C PRO A 1 -2.04 -26.73 12.17
N ASN A 2 -2.03 -28.02 11.85
CA ASN A 2 -0.89 -28.91 12.15
C ASN A 2 0.11 -28.96 10.98
N GLY A 3 0.30 -27.85 10.27
CA GLY A 3 1.17 -27.75 9.10
C GLY A 3 2.61 -27.43 9.46
N ILE A 4 3.54 -27.74 8.57
CA ILE A 4 4.94 -27.30 8.64
C ILE A 4 4.97 -25.80 8.31
N TRP A 5 5.67 -25.03 9.15
CA TRP A 5 5.89 -23.61 8.95
C TRP A 5 7.34 -23.32 8.58
N TYR A 6 7.57 -22.71 7.43
CA TYR A 6 8.89 -22.27 7.01
C TYR A 6 9.08 -20.79 7.37
N LYS A 7 10.25 -20.44 7.90
CA LYS A 7 10.59 -19.08 8.34
C LYS A 7 11.69 -18.51 7.46
N TYR A 8 11.41 -17.35 6.91
CA TYR A 8 12.35 -16.60 6.08
C TYR A 8 12.75 -15.31 6.75
N ARG A 9 13.97 -14.89 6.56
CA ARG A 9 14.50 -13.61 7.05
C ARG A 9 15.11 -12.86 5.87
N THR A 10 14.91 -11.55 5.86
CA THR A 10 15.57 -10.65 4.92
C THR A 10 16.12 -9.44 5.66
N TRP A 11 17.08 -8.78 5.03
CA TRP A 11 17.71 -7.60 5.62
C TRP A 11 16.76 -6.40 5.52
N SER A 12 16.63 -5.67 6.63
CA SER A 12 15.95 -4.39 6.69
C SER A 12 16.87 -3.20 6.41
N VAL A 13 18.15 -3.46 6.16
CA VAL A 13 19.15 -2.47 5.76
C VAL A 13 19.63 -2.84 4.37
N ILE A 14 19.64 -1.85 3.47
CA ILE A 14 20.10 -2.00 2.09
C ILE A 14 21.12 -0.93 1.73
N THR A 15 22.06 -1.26 0.82
CA THR A 15 22.97 -0.28 0.24
C THR A 15 22.60 -0.06 -1.23
N SER A 16 22.47 1.19 -1.63
CA SER A 16 22.14 1.58 -3.00
C SER A 16 22.74 2.93 -3.35
N GLY A 17 23.49 3.00 -4.46
CA GLY A 17 24.15 4.23 -4.91
C GLY A 17 25.24 4.74 -3.98
N GLY A 18 25.85 3.87 -3.17
CA GLY A 18 26.87 4.24 -2.18
C GLY A 18 26.32 4.61 -0.81
N ASP A 19 25.03 4.83 -0.69
CA ASP A 19 24.34 5.14 0.57
C ASP A 19 23.73 3.88 1.20
N THR A 20 23.60 3.90 2.52
CA THR A 20 22.96 2.84 3.30
C THR A 20 21.66 3.33 3.90
N TYR A 21 20.60 2.53 3.77
CA TYR A 21 19.24 2.86 4.20
C TYR A 21 18.67 1.75 5.07
N TRP A 22 17.83 2.12 6.02
CA TRP A 22 16.97 1.19 6.74
C TRP A 22 15.52 1.29 6.25
N VAL A 23 14.79 0.19 6.33
CA VAL A 23 13.41 0.06 5.82
C VAL A 23 12.42 0.30 6.95
N ASP A 24 11.47 1.21 6.72
CA ASP A 24 10.38 1.53 7.62
C ASP A 24 9.02 1.45 6.92
N TYR A 25 7.96 1.36 7.69
CA TYR A 25 6.58 1.30 7.20
C TYR A 25 6.38 0.21 6.13
N PRO A 26 6.60 -1.07 6.46
CA PRO A 26 6.48 -2.15 5.49
C PRO A 26 5.03 -2.40 5.09
N GLY A 27 4.77 -2.48 3.78
CA GLY A 27 3.54 -3.00 3.20
C GLY A 27 3.75 -4.42 2.69
N LEU A 28 2.80 -5.32 2.93
CA LEU A 28 2.80 -6.69 2.43
C LEU A 28 1.66 -6.92 1.45
N GLY A 29 1.98 -7.42 0.28
CA GLY A 29 1.04 -7.87 -0.73
C GLY A 29 1.46 -9.18 -1.35
N PHE A 30 0.59 -9.74 -2.18
CA PHE A 30 0.84 -11.00 -2.88
C PHE A 30 -0.07 -11.14 -4.10
N ASP A 31 0.37 -11.96 -5.04
CA ASP A 31 -0.43 -12.60 -6.08
C ASP A 31 -0.27 -14.13 -6.01
N ASP A 32 -0.65 -14.85 -7.04
CA ASP A 32 -0.55 -16.31 -7.04
C ASP A 32 0.90 -16.81 -7.00
N GLY A 33 1.85 -16.09 -7.62
CA GLY A 33 3.26 -16.51 -7.75
C GLY A 33 4.25 -15.87 -6.78
N TYR A 34 3.93 -14.69 -6.22
CA TYR A 34 4.91 -13.87 -5.52
C TYR A 34 4.36 -13.23 -4.25
N TYR A 35 5.26 -12.94 -3.31
CA TYR A 35 5.05 -11.98 -2.24
C TYR A 35 5.80 -10.69 -2.55
N TYR A 36 5.20 -9.57 -2.15
CA TYR A 36 5.76 -8.24 -2.35
C TYR A 36 5.83 -7.51 -1.02
N VAL A 37 6.98 -6.89 -0.76
CA VAL A 37 7.16 -6.02 0.39
C VAL A 37 7.61 -4.66 -0.11
N THR A 38 6.89 -3.62 0.27
CA THR A 38 7.35 -2.24 0.11
C THR A 38 7.85 -1.70 1.45
N GLY A 39 8.69 -0.68 1.41
CA GLY A 39 9.07 0.05 2.61
C GLY A 39 9.75 1.36 2.28
N ASN A 40 9.54 2.34 3.14
CA ASN A 40 10.22 3.63 3.07
C ASN A 40 11.69 3.45 3.43
N LEU A 41 12.56 4.09 2.69
CA LEU A 41 14.01 4.06 2.90
C LEU A 41 14.48 5.34 3.57
N PHE A 42 14.97 5.22 4.79
CA PHE A 42 15.60 6.30 5.53
C PHE A 42 17.09 6.06 5.60
N GLY A 43 17.86 7.09 5.22
CA GLY A 43 19.31 7.02 5.22
C GLY A 43 19.90 6.81 6.61
N LEU A 44 20.82 5.88 6.73
CA LEU A 44 21.77 5.83 7.83
C LEU A 44 22.86 6.90 7.58
N ASN A 45 23.49 7.36 8.62
CA ASN A 45 24.60 8.34 8.53
C ASN A 45 24.22 9.62 7.75
N ASN A 46 23.00 10.14 7.95
CA ASN A 46 22.50 11.37 7.32
C ASN A 46 22.30 11.34 5.80
N SER A 47 22.22 10.16 5.18
CA SER A 47 21.91 10.02 3.74
C SER A 47 20.50 10.49 3.34
N GLY A 48 19.65 10.88 4.30
CA GLY A 48 18.34 11.47 4.06
C GLY A 48 17.29 10.49 3.54
N TRP A 49 16.37 10.97 2.70
CA TRP A 49 15.28 10.20 2.13
C TRP A 49 15.75 9.36 0.94
N GLY A 50 15.57 8.03 1.03
CA GLY A 50 15.96 7.08 -0.01
C GLY A 50 14.85 6.70 -0.98
N GLY A 51 13.60 7.09 -0.73
CA GLY A 51 12.45 6.66 -1.52
C GLY A 51 11.79 5.40 -0.98
N VAL A 52 11.34 4.53 -1.88
CA VAL A 52 10.67 3.26 -1.55
C VAL A 52 11.45 2.08 -2.11
N LEU A 53 11.65 1.07 -1.29
CA LEU A 53 12.03 -0.26 -1.68
C LEU A 53 10.79 -1.04 -2.13
N TYR A 54 10.91 -1.73 -3.26
CA TYR A 54 10.00 -2.80 -3.71
C TYR A 54 10.79 -4.09 -3.71
N ARG A 55 10.43 -5.02 -2.86
CA ARG A 55 11.09 -6.32 -2.72
C ARG A 55 10.14 -7.42 -3.13
N VAL A 56 10.64 -8.32 -3.98
CA VAL A 56 9.88 -9.41 -4.58
C VAL A 56 10.45 -10.74 -4.10
N PHE A 57 9.58 -11.64 -3.70
CA PHE A 57 9.92 -13.00 -3.27
C PHE A 57 9.15 -14.00 -4.11
N ASP A 58 9.84 -14.98 -4.71
CA ASP A 58 9.17 -16.12 -5.35
C ASP A 58 8.50 -16.99 -4.28
N LYS A 59 7.20 -17.27 -4.46
CA LYS A 59 6.43 -18.11 -3.54
C LYS A 59 6.80 -19.59 -3.63
N SER A 60 7.11 -20.08 -4.83
CA SER A 60 7.27 -21.51 -5.07
C SER A 60 8.27 -22.17 -4.14
N PRO A 61 9.51 -21.68 -4.00
CA PRO A 61 10.47 -22.24 -3.04
C PRO A 61 10.05 -22.04 -1.59
N MET A 62 9.37 -20.94 -1.28
CA MET A 62 8.92 -20.66 0.10
C MET A 62 7.91 -21.67 0.62
N LEU A 63 7.07 -22.22 -0.25
CA LEU A 63 6.03 -23.19 0.13
C LEU A 63 6.59 -24.56 0.51
N VAL A 64 7.83 -24.86 0.13
CA VAL A 64 8.50 -26.14 0.42
C VAL A 64 9.73 -26.00 1.31
N GLY A 65 10.05 -24.78 1.75
CA GLY A 65 11.19 -24.51 2.64
C GLY A 65 12.54 -24.34 1.96
N ASP A 66 12.54 -24.18 0.65
CA ASP A 66 13.76 -23.99 -0.15
C ASP A 66 14.26 -22.55 -0.09
N PRO A 67 15.54 -22.29 -0.40
CA PRO A 67 16.07 -20.94 -0.54
C PRO A 67 15.30 -20.11 -1.53
N VAL A 68 14.99 -18.86 -1.19
CA VAL A 68 14.21 -17.95 -2.02
C VAL A 68 15.10 -16.91 -2.72
N VAL A 69 14.83 -16.68 -3.99
CA VAL A 69 15.42 -15.57 -4.74
C VAL A 69 14.66 -14.30 -4.40
N ILE A 70 15.40 -13.24 -4.06
CA ILE A 70 14.88 -11.92 -3.72
C ILE A 70 15.34 -10.93 -4.78
N ALA A 71 14.41 -10.15 -5.31
CA ALA A 71 14.71 -9.05 -6.23
C ALA A 71 14.25 -7.72 -5.64
N ASP A 72 15.12 -6.71 -5.69
CA ASP A 72 14.89 -5.38 -5.13
C ASP A 72 14.86 -4.31 -6.22
N VAL A 73 13.89 -3.40 -6.14
CA VAL A 73 13.85 -2.17 -6.93
C VAL A 73 13.67 -0.98 -5.98
N ARG A 74 14.51 0.04 -6.14
CA ARG A 74 14.39 1.33 -5.43
C ARG A 74 13.80 2.39 -6.35
N ARG A 75 12.88 3.21 -5.81
CA ARG A 75 12.31 4.39 -6.48
C ARG A 75 12.40 5.61 -5.55
N SER A 76 13.33 6.51 -5.82
CA SER A 76 13.60 7.69 -4.98
C SER A 76 12.43 8.69 -4.92
N GLY A 77 11.63 8.79 -5.97
CA GLY A 77 10.46 9.69 -6.04
C GLY A 77 9.16 9.10 -5.49
N HIS A 78 9.21 7.93 -4.84
CA HIS A 78 8.04 7.28 -4.23
C HIS A 78 8.06 7.44 -2.72
N ALA A 79 6.86 7.40 -2.10
CA ALA A 79 6.71 7.44 -0.65
C ALA A 79 5.51 6.58 -0.22
N SER A 80 5.67 5.83 0.87
CA SER A 80 4.63 5.09 1.59
C SER A 80 3.69 4.29 0.67
N MET A 81 4.29 3.57 -0.30
CA MET A 81 3.53 2.72 -1.22
C MET A 81 3.03 1.47 -0.50
N GLN A 82 1.76 1.14 -0.68
CA GLN A 82 1.15 -0.10 -0.20
C GLN A 82 1.07 -1.13 -1.31
N CYS A 83 1.46 -2.36 -1.02
CA CYS A 83 1.25 -3.51 -1.89
C CYS A 83 -0.22 -3.92 -1.87
N SER A 84 -0.80 -4.26 -3.02
CA SER A 84 -2.11 -4.87 -3.04
C SER A 84 -2.07 -6.35 -2.68
N GLN A 85 -3.08 -6.79 -1.93
CA GLN A 85 -3.40 -8.20 -1.77
C GLN A 85 -4.25 -8.62 -2.97
N GLN A 86 -3.75 -9.53 -3.79
CA GLN A 86 -4.36 -9.90 -5.06
C GLN A 86 -4.90 -11.32 -5.01
N TYR A 87 -6.16 -11.47 -5.30
CA TYR A 87 -6.87 -12.75 -5.33
C TYR A 87 -7.41 -13.04 -6.73
N GLY A 88 -7.05 -14.20 -7.26
CA GLY A 88 -7.34 -14.61 -8.63
C GLY A 88 -6.32 -14.06 -9.62
N GLU A 89 -6.59 -14.26 -10.90
CA GLU A 89 -5.69 -13.84 -11.97
C GLU A 89 -5.42 -12.33 -11.93
N SER A 90 -4.16 -11.99 -12.10
CA SER A 90 -3.69 -10.61 -12.16
C SER A 90 -2.57 -10.48 -13.18
N PRO A 91 -2.61 -9.50 -14.09
CA PRO A 91 -1.58 -9.30 -15.11
C PRO A 91 -0.27 -8.73 -14.53
N SER A 92 -0.31 -8.21 -13.32
CA SER A 92 0.81 -7.50 -12.68
C SER A 92 0.62 -7.46 -11.16
N ALA A 93 1.71 -7.21 -10.44
CA ALA A 93 1.62 -6.76 -9.05
C ALA A 93 1.30 -5.27 -9.01
N PHE A 94 0.30 -4.87 -8.23
CA PHE A 94 -0.13 -3.49 -8.11
C PHE A 94 0.17 -2.88 -6.75
N PHE A 95 0.49 -1.59 -6.76
CA PHE A 95 0.86 -0.81 -5.59
C PHE A 95 0.20 0.57 -5.67
N VAL A 96 -0.12 1.14 -4.52
CA VAL A 96 -0.70 2.47 -4.45
C VAL A 96 -0.08 3.30 -3.33
N GLY A 97 0.12 4.58 -3.58
CA GLY A 97 0.60 5.54 -2.61
C GLY A 97 -0.04 6.91 -2.82
N ARG A 98 -0.11 7.71 -1.77
CA ARG A 98 -0.48 9.11 -1.89
C ARG A 98 0.65 9.88 -2.59
N ARG A 99 0.35 10.63 -3.65
CA ARG A 99 1.30 11.55 -4.27
C ARG A 99 1.20 12.94 -3.65
N ASN A 100 -0.01 13.47 -3.60
CA ASN A 100 -0.33 14.79 -3.04
C ASN A 100 -1.81 14.82 -2.60
N SER A 101 -2.37 15.99 -2.39
CA SER A 101 -3.76 16.17 -1.94
C SER A 101 -4.84 15.94 -3.01
N THR A 102 -4.47 15.73 -4.26
CA THR A 102 -5.40 15.54 -5.39
C THR A 102 -5.02 14.37 -6.30
N GLU A 103 -3.96 13.64 -5.98
CA GLU A 103 -3.48 12.54 -6.81
C GLU A 103 -2.96 11.37 -5.98
N LEU A 104 -3.31 10.17 -6.41
CA LEU A 104 -2.66 8.93 -6.02
C LEU A 104 -1.62 8.53 -7.08
N ARG A 105 -0.57 7.88 -6.63
CA ARG A 105 0.36 7.14 -7.49
C ARG A 105 -0.07 5.69 -7.49
N VAL A 106 -0.36 5.14 -8.68
CA VAL A 106 -0.55 3.71 -8.88
C VAL A 106 0.66 3.17 -9.63
N SER A 107 1.20 2.07 -9.15
CA SER A 107 2.40 1.45 -9.74
C SER A 107 2.14 -0.02 -10.01
N HIS A 108 2.89 -0.59 -10.97
CA HIS A 108 2.87 -2.03 -11.21
C HIS A 108 4.25 -2.60 -11.50
N ILE A 109 4.37 -3.92 -11.27
CA ILE A 109 5.48 -4.76 -11.68
C ILE A 109 4.89 -5.88 -12.53
N ASN A 110 5.22 -5.92 -13.82
CA ASN A 110 4.69 -6.92 -14.77
C ASN A 110 5.63 -8.12 -14.99
N ASN A 111 6.86 -8.06 -14.49
CA ASN A 111 7.81 -9.17 -14.50
C ASN A 111 8.50 -9.28 -13.13
N PRO A 112 7.92 -10.01 -12.18
CA PRO A 112 8.46 -10.13 -10.84
C PRO A 112 9.85 -10.78 -10.77
N ALA A 113 10.21 -11.64 -11.73
CA ALA A 113 11.53 -12.27 -11.79
C ALA A 113 12.66 -11.29 -12.18
N ASN A 114 12.31 -10.21 -12.91
CA ASN A 114 13.23 -9.10 -13.24
C ASN A 114 12.45 -7.78 -13.09
N PRO A 115 12.22 -7.33 -11.86
CA PRO A 115 11.22 -6.31 -11.60
C PRO A 115 11.63 -4.93 -12.10
N THR A 116 10.70 -4.29 -12.79
CA THR A 116 10.72 -2.86 -13.06
C THR A 116 9.41 -2.25 -12.59
N VAL A 117 9.49 -1.09 -11.95
CA VAL A 117 8.31 -0.38 -11.44
C VAL A 117 7.91 0.71 -12.42
N VAL A 118 6.71 0.59 -12.98
CA VAL A 118 6.07 1.62 -13.81
C VAL A 118 4.96 2.28 -13.00
N SER A 119 4.76 3.57 -13.19
CA SER A 119 3.79 4.33 -12.38
C SER A 119 3.02 5.31 -13.23
N GLU A 120 1.74 5.48 -12.85
CA GLU A 120 0.82 6.49 -13.36
C GLU A 120 0.17 7.24 -12.19
N PHE A 121 -0.46 8.38 -12.50
CA PHE A 121 -1.15 9.19 -11.51
C PHE A 121 -2.65 9.16 -11.76
N VAL A 122 -3.40 9.00 -10.69
CA VAL A 122 -4.87 9.01 -10.71
C VAL A 122 -5.35 10.23 -9.95
N ALA A 123 -6.07 11.11 -10.65
CA ALA A 123 -6.72 12.25 -10.02
C ALA A 123 -7.84 11.78 -9.07
N VAL A 124 -7.86 12.34 -7.87
CA VAL A 124 -8.85 12.04 -6.83
C VAL A 124 -9.40 13.33 -6.21
N PRO A 125 -10.57 13.27 -5.54
CA PRO A 125 -11.08 14.42 -4.82
C PRO A 125 -10.06 14.93 -3.79
N TYR A 126 -9.99 16.27 -3.67
CA TYR A 126 -9.09 16.93 -2.73
C TYR A 126 -9.22 16.36 -1.31
N HIS A 127 -8.11 16.24 -0.63
CA HIS A 127 -8.03 15.83 0.77
C HIS A 127 -6.83 16.49 1.48
N SER A 128 -7.02 16.81 2.74
CA SER A 128 -5.95 17.21 3.68
C SER A 128 -5.50 16.00 4.49
N THR A 129 -4.35 16.12 5.14
CA THR A 129 -3.89 15.10 6.09
C THR A 129 -4.73 15.12 7.36
N PRO A 130 -5.06 13.95 7.94
CA PRO A 130 -5.80 13.90 9.18
C PRO A 130 -4.98 14.49 10.34
N GLY A 131 -5.67 15.02 11.33
CA GLY A 131 -5.08 15.49 12.57
C GLY A 131 -4.91 14.38 13.61
N THR A 132 -4.56 14.78 14.82
CA THR A 132 -4.54 13.90 15.98
C THR A 132 -5.94 13.79 16.55
N VAL A 133 -6.48 12.58 16.64
CA VAL A 133 -7.80 12.30 17.19
C VAL A 133 -7.71 12.35 18.72
N GLY A 134 -8.60 13.12 19.35
CA GLY A 134 -8.67 13.22 20.82
C GLY A 134 -9.16 11.93 21.46
N ASN A 135 -8.74 11.68 22.69
CA ASN A 135 -9.32 10.68 23.59
C ASN A 135 -9.02 11.07 25.05
N PRO A 136 -9.72 10.49 26.05
CA PRO A 136 -9.50 10.82 27.46
C PRO A 136 -8.09 10.55 27.99
N GLY A 137 -7.32 9.70 27.34
CA GLY A 137 -5.95 9.34 27.72
C GLY A 137 -4.85 10.08 26.94
N GLY A 138 -5.21 11.01 26.06
CA GLY A 138 -4.28 11.73 25.16
C GLY A 138 -4.69 11.64 23.69
N GLY A 139 -3.86 12.14 22.77
CA GLY A 139 -4.17 12.11 21.36
C GLY A 139 -3.75 10.80 20.67
N ILE A 140 -4.58 10.31 19.76
CA ILE A 140 -4.24 9.19 18.84
C ILE A 140 -3.80 9.79 17.50
N SER A 141 -2.59 9.53 17.07
CA SER A 141 -2.15 9.94 15.74
C SER A 141 -2.89 9.15 14.66
N ALA A 142 -3.60 9.84 13.78
CA ALA A 142 -4.21 9.24 12.60
C ALA A 142 -3.23 9.19 11.39
N LEU A 143 -1.94 9.40 11.64
CA LEU A 143 -0.84 9.46 10.69
C LEU A 143 -0.93 10.67 9.73
N ASP A 144 -0.23 10.59 8.60
CA ASP A 144 0.01 11.69 7.66
C ASP A 144 -0.79 11.53 6.35
N GLY A 145 -1.87 10.75 6.36
CA GLY A 145 -2.68 10.47 5.18
C GLY A 145 -2.02 9.50 4.19
N ARG A 146 -1.02 8.73 4.63
CA ARG A 146 -0.46 7.64 3.82
C ARG A 146 -1.49 6.54 3.58
N MET A 147 -1.32 5.81 2.47
CA MET A 147 -2.20 4.66 2.19
C MET A 147 -2.02 3.58 3.26
N MET A 148 -3.13 3.04 3.75
CA MET A 148 -3.14 2.07 4.85
C MET A 148 -3.31 0.63 4.35
N ASN A 149 -4.08 0.45 3.27
CA ASN A 149 -4.40 -0.86 2.73
C ASN A 149 -4.67 -0.76 1.22
N ALA A 150 -4.35 -1.83 0.51
CA ALA A 150 -4.68 -2.00 -0.91
C ALA A 150 -5.12 -3.43 -1.20
N HIS A 151 -6.13 -3.59 -2.04
CA HIS A 151 -6.69 -4.86 -2.44
C HIS A 151 -7.01 -4.84 -3.94
N TYR A 152 -6.57 -5.85 -4.68
CA TYR A 152 -6.87 -5.99 -6.11
C TYR A 152 -7.73 -7.21 -6.38
N ARG A 153 -8.73 -7.03 -7.22
CA ARG A 153 -9.54 -8.12 -7.75
C ARG A 153 -10.26 -7.71 -9.03
N ASN A 154 -10.28 -8.60 -10.03
CA ASN A 154 -11.07 -8.45 -11.26
C ASN A 154 -10.91 -7.09 -11.94
N GLY A 155 -9.67 -6.63 -12.17
CA GLY A 155 -9.40 -5.35 -12.84
C GLY A 155 -9.64 -4.10 -11.97
N ARG A 156 -9.93 -4.26 -10.68
CA ARG A 156 -10.18 -3.16 -9.73
C ARG A 156 -9.16 -3.16 -8.62
N LEU A 157 -8.64 -1.98 -8.31
CA LEU A 157 -7.78 -1.74 -7.16
C LEU A 157 -8.56 -0.88 -6.16
N TRP A 158 -8.83 -1.43 -4.98
CA TRP A 158 -9.37 -0.70 -3.85
C TRP A 158 -8.23 -0.28 -2.93
N ALA A 159 -8.33 0.95 -2.42
CA ALA A 159 -7.32 1.50 -1.52
C ALA A 159 -7.97 2.40 -0.48
N THR A 160 -7.34 2.51 0.69
CA THR A 160 -7.85 3.34 1.78
C THR A 160 -6.75 4.11 2.46
N HIS A 161 -7.11 5.29 2.99
CA HIS A 161 -6.27 6.06 3.90
C HIS A 161 -7.12 6.95 4.83
N GLY A 162 -6.46 7.56 5.81
CA GLY A 162 -7.07 8.61 6.63
C GLY A 162 -6.93 9.97 5.95
N ILE A 163 -7.97 10.79 6.03
CA ILE A 163 -7.97 12.20 5.61
C ILE A 163 -8.55 13.08 6.71
N GLU A 164 -8.40 14.38 6.61
CA GLU A 164 -9.13 15.34 7.45
C GLU A 164 -10.63 15.23 7.18
N GLY A 165 -11.44 15.16 8.24
CA GLY A 165 -12.89 15.07 8.14
C GLY A 165 -13.56 16.44 8.27
N SER A 166 -14.78 16.58 7.73
CA SER A 166 -15.61 17.76 7.94
C SER A 166 -16.27 17.70 9.32
N GLY A 167 -15.88 18.62 10.21
CA GLY A 167 -16.38 18.67 11.58
C GLY A 167 -15.83 17.61 12.53
N VAL A 168 -14.90 16.78 12.07
CA VAL A 168 -14.14 15.79 12.86
C VAL A 168 -12.67 15.80 12.44
N THR A 169 -11.78 15.30 13.28
CA THR A 169 -10.33 15.39 13.04
C THR A 169 -9.85 14.47 11.92
N ALA A 170 -10.49 13.31 11.78
CA ALA A 170 -10.12 12.32 10.77
C ALA A 170 -11.35 11.58 10.26
N VAL A 171 -11.28 11.17 8.97
CA VAL A 171 -12.25 10.24 8.38
C VAL A 171 -11.50 9.25 7.47
N GLY A 172 -11.91 7.99 7.50
CA GLY A 172 -11.42 6.99 6.56
C GLY A 172 -11.99 7.26 5.17
N ARG A 173 -11.12 7.32 4.15
CA ARG A 173 -11.50 7.44 2.74
C ARG A 173 -11.09 6.20 1.97
N TRP A 174 -11.94 5.77 1.05
CA TRP A 174 -11.68 4.67 0.14
C TRP A 174 -11.78 5.10 -1.33
N TYR A 175 -11.10 4.35 -2.19
CA TYR A 175 -11.07 4.55 -3.64
C TYR A 175 -11.26 3.22 -4.35
N GLU A 176 -11.96 3.21 -5.46
CA GLU A 176 -11.99 2.16 -6.46
C GLU A 176 -11.35 2.70 -7.74
N ILE A 177 -10.29 2.06 -8.20
CA ILE A 177 -9.48 2.45 -9.36
C ILE A 177 -9.59 1.37 -10.41
N GLY A 178 -9.97 1.73 -11.63
CA GLY A 178 -10.02 0.86 -12.79
C GLY A 178 -8.63 0.60 -13.35
N LEU A 179 -8.28 -0.68 -13.53
CA LEU A 179 -7.00 -1.16 -14.07
C LEU A 179 -7.19 -2.12 -15.25
N ASP A 180 -8.40 -2.24 -15.81
CA ASP A 180 -8.81 -3.33 -16.71
C ASP A 180 -7.86 -3.58 -17.89
N ASN A 181 -7.23 -2.53 -18.41
CA ASN A 181 -6.36 -2.63 -19.58
C ASN A 181 -4.99 -1.98 -19.34
N TRP A 182 -4.60 -1.72 -18.11
CA TRP A 182 -3.28 -1.17 -17.85
C TRP A 182 -2.18 -2.22 -18.15
N PRO A 183 -1.09 -1.88 -18.87
CA PRO A 183 -0.62 -0.52 -19.21
C PRO A 183 -1.14 0.05 -20.55
N ALA A 184 -1.98 -0.64 -21.30
CA ALA A 184 -2.50 -0.12 -22.57
C ALA A 184 -3.37 1.14 -22.39
N THR A 185 -4.10 1.23 -21.28
CA THR A 185 -4.81 2.44 -20.84
C THR A 185 -4.36 2.81 -19.43
N ALA A 186 -4.24 4.11 -19.16
CA ALA A 186 -3.88 4.59 -17.81
C ALA A 186 -4.95 4.20 -16.78
N PRO A 187 -4.56 3.96 -15.51
CA PRO A 187 -5.51 3.75 -14.43
C PRO A 187 -6.36 5.01 -14.20
N PHE A 188 -7.59 4.83 -13.76
CA PHE A 188 -8.52 5.93 -13.53
C PHE A 188 -9.40 5.69 -12.31
N LEU A 189 -9.83 6.77 -11.67
CA LEU A 189 -10.77 6.71 -10.56
C LEU A 189 -12.16 6.33 -11.06
N LEU A 190 -12.74 5.26 -10.54
CA LEU A 190 -14.12 4.86 -10.76
C LEU A 190 -15.04 5.54 -9.77
N GLN A 191 -14.72 5.40 -8.50
CA GLN A 191 -15.47 6.02 -7.42
C GLN A 191 -14.61 6.14 -6.15
N SER A 192 -15.07 6.97 -5.23
CA SER A 192 -14.49 7.14 -3.90
C SER A 192 -15.58 7.51 -2.90
N GLY A 193 -15.31 7.28 -1.63
CA GLY A 193 -16.23 7.67 -0.58
C GLY A 193 -15.53 7.70 0.77
N ASP A 194 -16.22 8.30 1.73
CA ASP A 194 -15.77 8.39 3.11
C ASP A 194 -16.54 7.41 3.99
N THR A 195 -15.96 7.05 5.14
CA THR A 195 -16.57 6.16 6.13
C THR A 195 -16.89 6.93 7.43
N PRO A 196 -17.83 7.88 7.39
CA PRO A 196 -18.14 8.70 8.57
C PRO A 196 -18.90 7.88 9.61
N VAL A 197 -18.61 8.17 10.88
CA VAL A 197 -19.45 7.81 12.02
C VAL A 197 -19.91 9.10 12.67
N SER A 198 -21.21 9.24 12.93
CA SER A 198 -21.78 10.50 13.44
C SER A 198 -21.08 10.95 14.73
N GLY A 199 -20.52 12.16 14.70
CA GLY A 199 -19.85 12.80 15.85
C GLY A 199 -18.51 12.17 16.25
N GLN A 200 -17.96 11.24 15.44
CA GLN A 200 -16.70 10.57 15.75
C GLN A 200 -15.69 10.71 14.60
N SER A 201 -14.43 10.81 14.94
CA SER A 201 -13.35 10.62 13.99
C SER A 201 -13.20 9.13 13.64
N THR A 202 -12.99 8.81 12.35
CA THR A 202 -12.67 7.46 11.89
C THR A 202 -11.27 7.43 11.28
N PHE A 203 -10.48 6.40 11.57
CA PHE A 203 -9.09 6.28 11.18
C PHE A 203 -8.66 4.82 11.01
N PHE A 204 -7.49 4.60 10.45
CA PHE A 204 -6.93 3.27 10.12
C PHE A 204 -7.91 2.39 9.32
N PRO A 205 -8.40 2.89 8.18
CA PRO A 205 -9.32 2.11 7.35
C PRO A 205 -8.61 0.93 6.68
N ALA A 206 -9.36 -0.18 6.50
CA ALA A 206 -8.99 -1.26 5.63
C ALA A 206 -10.19 -1.66 4.76
N ILE A 207 -9.93 -2.19 3.56
CA ILE A 207 -10.93 -2.54 2.56
C ILE A 207 -10.57 -3.86 1.87
N ALA A 208 -11.56 -4.68 1.56
CA ALA A 208 -11.40 -5.88 0.75
C ALA A 208 -12.63 -6.13 -0.10
N ALA A 209 -12.43 -6.73 -1.28
CA ALA A 209 -13.49 -7.11 -2.20
C ALA A 209 -13.55 -8.63 -2.37
N ASN A 210 -14.74 -9.19 -2.42
CA ASN A 210 -14.94 -10.60 -2.73
C ASN A 210 -15.01 -10.86 -4.25
N LYS A 211 -15.14 -12.14 -4.65
CA LYS A 211 -15.18 -12.52 -6.07
C LYS A 211 -16.39 -11.99 -6.85
N ARG A 212 -17.44 -11.54 -6.16
CA ARG A 212 -18.64 -10.95 -6.75
C ARG A 212 -18.58 -9.44 -6.89
N GLY A 213 -17.47 -8.82 -6.42
CA GLY A 213 -17.31 -7.36 -6.40
C GLY A 213 -18.00 -6.69 -5.20
N GLU A 214 -18.51 -7.46 -4.25
CA GLU A 214 -19.01 -6.92 -2.99
C GLU A 214 -17.83 -6.50 -2.13
N VAL A 215 -17.90 -5.30 -1.57
CA VAL A 215 -16.80 -4.66 -0.83
C VAL A 215 -17.17 -4.51 0.63
N ALA A 216 -16.23 -4.86 1.50
CA ALA A 216 -16.33 -4.60 2.93
C ALA A 216 -15.15 -3.72 3.38
N GLY A 217 -15.45 -2.77 4.27
CA GLY A 217 -14.45 -1.92 4.91
C GLY A 217 -14.60 -1.92 6.42
N VAL A 218 -13.52 -1.68 7.12
CA VAL A 218 -13.48 -1.48 8.57
C VAL A 218 -12.71 -0.20 8.89
N VAL A 219 -13.07 0.44 9.98
CA VAL A 219 -12.38 1.62 10.53
C VAL A 219 -12.31 1.52 12.05
N ALA A 220 -11.30 2.11 12.66
CA ALA A 220 -11.33 2.47 14.06
C ALA A 220 -12.08 3.79 14.23
N SER A 221 -12.75 4.03 15.36
CA SER A 221 -13.39 5.30 15.67
C SER A 221 -13.12 5.76 17.09
N ALA A 222 -13.07 7.07 17.28
CA ALA A 222 -12.98 7.72 18.60
C ALA A 222 -13.60 9.13 18.55
N ASN A 223 -13.99 9.61 19.73
CA ASN A 223 -14.55 10.95 19.97
C ASN A 223 -13.43 11.98 20.20
#